data_2e0999c63a554031eb6611b3ffcaebdb
#
_entry.id   2e0999c63a554031eb6611b3ffcaebdb
#
_cell.length_a   1.000
_cell.length_b   1.000
_cell.length_c   1.000
_cell.angle_alpha   90.00
_cell.angle_beta   90.00
_cell.angle_gamma   90.00
#
_symmetry.space_group_name_H-M   'P 1'
#
loop_
_entity.id
_entity.type
_entity.pdbx_description
1 polymer ?
#
loop_
_entity_poly.entity_id
_entity_poly.type
_entity_poly.pdbx_seq_one_letter_code
_entity_poly.pdbx_strand_id
1 'polypeptide(L)'
;SLGYQPLANNLLNKKNEKTELFPLELNYCPACHNCQLSVAVDPKKMFSNYLYTSSTSKSFREHFISATKKYVKELKLKSKTSYIIDIGSNDGVALKPFKELGFKNILGIEPAKNLAKLANKNKIKTFNSFLDKKRIKKIKKNADLILASNVFAHSDSLKEMAECMIELLSKNGTIIIEVQYLMNTLKDLTFDNIYHEHYNYWSLTSLTNFFKQFKVKIFKVEKINTHGGSIRVYLKKNEKIKIEKSVKELIKEEEKFGIKKFKTYQDFGKKVY
;
A
#
# COMPACT_ATOMS: atom_id res chain seq x y z
N SER A 1 -6.17 -22.73 3.90
CA SER A 1 -4.70 -22.92 4.03
C SER A 1 -4.10 -23.33 2.70
N LEU A 2 -2.98 -22.76 2.33
CA LEU A 2 -2.18 -23.17 1.16
C LEU A 2 -0.93 -23.99 1.58
N GLY A 3 -0.94 -24.50 2.81
CA GLY A 3 0.13 -25.29 3.38
C GLY A 3 1.36 -24.46 3.75
N TYR A 4 2.52 -25.13 3.78
CA TYR A 4 3.82 -24.49 4.02
C TYR A 4 4.47 -24.11 2.71
N GLN A 5 4.84 -22.83 2.55
CA GLN A 5 5.40 -22.27 1.33
C GLN A 5 6.70 -21.50 1.61
N PRO A 6 7.65 -21.47 0.66
CA PRO A 6 8.80 -20.60 0.76
C PRO A 6 8.41 -19.12 0.53
N LEU A 7 9.30 -18.21 0.88
CA LEU A 7 9.11 -16.80 0.56
C LEU A 7 9.27 -16.57 -0.96
N ALA A 8 8.32 -15.89 -1.58
CA ALA A 8 8.20 -15.77 -3.04
C ALA A 8 9.45 -15.18 -3.73
N ASN A 9 10.09 -14.17 -3.11
CA ASN A 9 11.27 -13.49 -3.68
C ASN A 9 12.61 -13.97 -3.11
N ASN A 10 12.61 -15.07 -2.32
CA ASN A 10 13.82 -15.70 -1.80
C ASN A 10 14.33 -16.75 -2.79
N LEU A 11 14.85 -16.31 -3.92
CA LEU A 11 15.33 -17.19 -4.97
C LEU A 11 16.61 -17.92 -4.53
N LEU A 12 16.63 -19.24 -4.74
CA LEU A 12 17.78 -20.08 -4.41
C LEU A 12 18.93 -19.83 -5.37
N ASN A 13 20.16 -19.75 -4.86
CA ASN A 13 21.37 -19.61 -5.66
C ASN A 13 21.89 -20.97 -6.17
N LYS A 14 21.53 -22.07 -5.50
CA LYS A 14 21.96 -23.43 -5.82
C LYS A 14 20.79 -24.41 -5.76
N LYS A 15 20.80 -25.42 -6.65
CA LYS A 15 19.73 -26.42 -6.79
C LYS A 15 19.38 -27.15 -5.48
N ASN A 16 20.37 -27.40 -4.62
CA ASN A 16 20.19 -28.16 -3.36
C ASN A 16 20.20 -27.26 -2.10
N GLU A 17 20.01 -25.96 -2.27
CA GLU A 17 19.92 -25.04 -1.15
C GLU A 17 18.61 -25.27 -0.38
N LYS A 18 18.70 -25.40 0.95
CA LYS A 18 17.52 -25.51 1.82
C LYS A 18 16.87 -24.14 1.98
N THR A 19 15.55 -24.08 1.88
CA THR A 19 14.78 -22.87 2.15
C THR A 19 13.88 -23.05 3.37
N GLU A 20 13.67 -21.97 4.12
CA GLU A 20 12.68 -21.96 5.18
C GLU A 20 11.27 -21.98 4.57
N LEU A 21 10.38 -22.76 5.18
CA LEU A 21 8.97 -22.83 4.82
C LEU A 21 8.13 -22.21 5.93
N PHE A 22 7.13 -21.43 5.57
CA PHE A 22 6.23 -20.76 6.49
C PHE A 22 4.78 -21.14 6.18
N PRO A 23 3.88 -21.22 7.18
CA PRO A 23 2.47 -21.43 6.94
C PRO A 23 1.93 -20.31 6.06
N LEU A 24 1.13 -20.66 5.06
CA LEU A 24 0.45 -19.69 4.20
C LEU A 24 -1.05 -19.91 4.32
N GLU A 25 -1.68 -19.13 5.19
CA GLU A 25 -3.10 -19.25 5.51
C GLU A 25 -3.75 -17.88 5.53
N LEU A 26 -4.91 -17.76 4.89
CA LEU A 26 -5.72 -16.56 4.87
C LEU A 26 -6.83 -16.65 5.91
N ASN A 27 -6.85 -15.73 6.86
CA ASN A 27 -7.87 -15.62 7.89
C ASN A 27 -8.78 -14.42 7.62
N TYR A 28 -10.08 -14.62 7.82
CA TYR A 28 -11.07 -13.54 7.79
C TYR A 28 -11.46 -13.13 9.21
N CYS A 29 -11.46 -11.84 9.49
CA CYS A 29 -11.91 -11.28 10.76
C CYS A 29 -13.37 -10.80 10.65
N PRO A 30 -14.33 -11.39 11.39
CA PRO A 30 -15.74 -10.96 11.32
C PRO A 30 -16.00 -9.60 11.97
N ALA A 31 -15.09 -9.10 12.82
CA ALA A 31 -15.24 -7.82 13.50
C ALA A 31 -14.86 -6.62 12.60
N CYS A 32 -13.70 -6.68 11.94
CA CYS A 32 -13.23 -5.58 11.09
C CYS A 32 -13.40 -5.85 9.59
N HIS A 33 -13.77 -7.07 9.21
CA HIS A 33 -13.93 -7.55 7.84
C HIS A 33 -12.65 -7.51 7.00
N ASN A 34 -11.49 -7.54 7.66
CA ASN A 34 -10.21 -7.68 6.97
C ASN A 34 -9.86 -9.16 6.78
N CYS A 35 -9.15 -9.44 5.70
CA CYS A 35 -8.43 -10.70 5.54
C CYS A 35 -6.94 -10.46 5.79
N GLN A 36 -6.31 -11.39 6.48
CA GLN A 36 -4.88 -11.32 6.80
C GLN A 36 -4.27 -12.71 6.87
N LEU A 37 -2.97 -12.79 6.72
CA LEU A 37 -2.25 -14.05 6.95
C LEU A 37 -2.29 -14.43 8.43
N SER A 38 -2.26 -15.74 8.71
CA SER A 38 -2.15 -16.27 10.07
C SER A 38 -0.79 -16.02 10.70
N VAL A 39 0.26 -15.89 9.88
CA VAL A 39 1.64 -15.66 10.29
C VAL A 39 2.21 -14.45 9.57
N ALA A 40 2.79 -13.52 10.33
CA ALA A 40 3.60 -12.44 9.80
C ALA A 40 5.08 -12.83 9.88
N VAL A 41 5.71 -13.05 8.74
CA VAL A 41 7.15 -13.28 8.66
C VAL A 41 7.89 -11.96 8.91
N ASP A 42 9.02 -11.97 9.61
CA ASP A 42 9.79 -10.75 9.91
C ASP A 42 10.04 -9.93 8.61
N PRO A 43 9.56 -8.69 8.54
CA PRO A 43 9.73 -7.83 7.37
C PRO A 43 11.18 -7.64 6.93
N LYS A 44 12.13 -7.74 7.87
CA LYS A 44 13.56 -7.64 7.57
C LYS A 44 14.05 -8.77 6.68
N LYS A 45 13.48 -9.99 6.83
CA LYS A 45 13.82 -11.13 5.96
C LYS A 45 13.40 -10.89 4.51
N MET A 46 12.30 -10.16 4.29
CA MET A 46 11.72 -9.95 2.96
C MET A 46 12.14 -8.62 2.31
N PHE A 47 12.23 -7.54 3.11
CA PHE A 47 12.33 -6.18 2.55
C PHE A 47 13.66 -5.46 2.82
N SER A 48 14.66 -6.07 3.52
CA SER A 48 15.96 -5.41 3.74
C SER A 48 16.81 -5.30 2.46
N ASN A 49 16.66 -6.27 1.54
CA ASN A 49 17.25 -6.27 0.21
C ASN A 49 16.21 -6.84 -0.76
N TYR A 50 15.54 -5.97 -1.51
CA TYR A 50 14.38 -6.33 -2.30
C TYR A 50 14.71 -6.38 -3.78
N LEU A 51 14.41 -7.50 -4.44
CA LEU A 51 14.80 -7.74 -5.82
C LEU A 51 13.91 -7.00 -6.83
N TYR A 52 12.65 -6.75 -6.49
CA TYR A 52 11.70 -6.12 -7.39
C TYR A 52 11.95 -4.62 -7.52
N THR A 53 12.34 -4.18 -8.71
CA THR A 53 12.54 -2.76 -9.05
C THR A 53 11.32 -2.26 -9.83
N SER A 54 10.53 -1.38 -9.23
CA SER A 54 9.23 -0.96 -9.78
C SER A 54 9.34 -0.23 -11.11
N SER A 55 10.42 0.53 -11.34
CA SER A 55 10.61 1.26 -12.60
C SER A 55 10.93 0.39 -13.81
N THR A 56 11.16 -0.92 -13.65
CA THR A 56 11.38 -1.82 -14.79
C THR A 56 10.11 -2.01 -15.62
N SER A 57 8.94 -1.97 -15.01
CA SER A 57 7.64 -2.07 -15.68
C SER A 57 7.25 -0.77 -16.38
N LYS A 58 7.02 -0.81 -17.71
CA LYS A 58 6.55 0.34 -18.50
C LYS A 58 5.16 0.79 -18.01
N SER A 59 4.22 -0.13 -17.85
CA SER A 59 2.86 0.15 -17.42
C SER A 59 2.83 0.81 -16.03
N PHE A 60 3.72 0.39 -15.14
CA PHE A 60 3.81 0.96 -13.80
C PHE A 60 4.37 2.39 -13.80
N ARG A 61 5.36 2.67 -14.66
CA ARG A 61 5.83 4.05 -14.87
C ARG A 61 4.73 4.96 -15.42
N GLU A 62 3.98 4.51 -16.44
CA GLU A 62 2.86 5.25 -17.05
C GLU A 62 1.74 5.50 -16.05
N HIS A 63 1.46 4.52 -15.18
CA HIS A 63 0.52 4.65 -14.07
C HIS A 63 0.90 5.82 -13.16
N PHE A 64 2.15 5.90 -12.68
CA PHE A 64 2.57 6.98 -11.80
C PHE A 64 2.66 8.34 -12.50
N ILE A 65 3.01 8.40 -13.79
CA ILE A 65 2.96 9.64 -14.57
C ILE A 65 1.52 10.17 -14.61
N SER A 66 0.56 9.32 -14.94
CA SER A 66 -0.86 9.67 -14.99
C SER A 66 -1.39 10.08 -13.61
N ALA A 67 -1.10 9.28 -12.59
CA ALA A 67 -1.51 9.53 -11.22
C ALA A 67 -0.96 10.87 -10.70
N THR A 68 0.32 11.15 -10.94
CA THR A 68 0.95 12.41 -10.51
C THR A 68 0.27 13.62 -11.13
N LYS A 69 0.01 13.62 -12.44
CA LYS A 69 -0.71 14.72 -13.12
C LYS A 69 -2.09 14.96 -12.49
N LYS A 70 -2.80 13.87 -12.17
CA LYS A 70 -4.10 13.92 -11.50
C LYS A 70 -3.96 14.51 -10.08
N TYR A 71 -3.02 14.05 -9.27
CA TYR A 71 -2.82 14.54 -7.91
C TYR A 71 -2.47 16.02 -7.89
N VAL A 72 -1.56 16.45 -8.77
CA VAL A 72 -1.16 17.87 -8.88
C VAL A 72 -2.36 18.75 -9.17
N LYS A 73 -3.23 18.35 -10.12
CA LYS A 73 -4.43 19.08 -10.50
C LYS A 73 -5.49 19.08 -9.40
N GLU A 74 -5.90 17.91 -8.91
CA GLU A 74 -7.01 17.76 -7.96
C GLU A 74 -6.70 18.31 -6.57
N LEU A 75 -5.47 18.10 -6.10
CA LEU A 75 -5.03 18.57 -4.78
C LEU A 75 -4.40 19.96 -4.83
N LYS A 76 -4.35 20.59 -6.01
CA LYS A 76 -3.77 21.93 -6.24
C LYS A 76 -2.33 22.06 -5.70
N LEU A 77 -1.52 21.01 -5.90
CA LEU A 77 -0.14 20.98 -5.43
C LEU A 77 0.72 21.99 -6.21
N LYS A 78 1.63 22.66 -5.49
CA LYS A 78 2.53 23.68 -6.03
C LYS A 78 3.97 23.20 -5.99
N SER A 79 4.67 23.15 -7.13
CA SER A 79 6.02 22.60 -7.26
C SER A 79 7.06 23.26 -6.35
N LYS A 80 6.91 24.56 -6.07
CA LYS A 80 7.84 25.31 -5.21
C LYS A 80 7.64 25.08 -3.71
N THR A 81 6.42 24.81 -3.25
CA THR A 81 6.07 24.82 -1.82
C THR A 81 5.56 23.50 -1.30
N SER A 82 4.81 22.72 -2.11
CA SER A 82 4.22 21.46 -1.63
C SER A 82 5.29 20.42 -1.31
N TYR A 83 5.09 19.73 -0.18
CA TYR A 83 5.96 18.66 0.30
C TYR A 83 5.28 17.32 0.14
N ILE A 84 5.97 16.39 -0.53
CA ILE A 84 5.43 15.08 -0.90
C ILE A 84 6.31 13.99 -0.31
N ILE A 85 5.69 13.03 0.36
CA ILE A 85 6.36 11.84 0.91
C ILE A 85 5.79 10.60 0.22
N ASP A 86 6.65 9.66 -0.14
CA ASP A 86 6.27 8.35 -0.65
C ASP A 86 6.81 7.26 0.28
N ILE A 87 5.91 6.45 0.83
CA ILE A 87 6.21 5.36 1.76
C ILE A 87 6.37 4.07 0.97
N GLY A 88 7.45 3.32 1.20
CA GLY A 88 7.82 2.17 0.38
C GLY A 88 8.16 2.62 -1.03
N SER A 89 8.97 3.68 -1.13
CA SER A 89 9.19 4.41 -2.40
C SER A 89 9.95 3.62 -3.47
N ASN A 90 10.42 2.42 -3.15
CA ASN A 90 11.21 1.58 -4.03
C ASN A 90 12.39 2.36 -4.64
N ASP A 91 12.58 2.32 -5.93
CA ASP A 91 13.61 3.08 -6.66
C ASP A 91 13.22 4.53 -7.00
N GLY A 92 12.14 5.03 -6.39
CA GLY A 92 11.62 6.39 -6.55
C GLY A 92 10.66 6.56 -7.72
N VAL A 93 10.10 5.48 -8.25
CA VAL A 93 9.24 5.48 -9.44
C VAL A 93 8.04 6.41 -9.33
N ALA A 94 7.39 6.49 -8.15
CA ALA A 94 6.24 7.38 -7.91
C ALA A 94 6.66 8.85 -7.73
N LEU A 95 7.86 9.11 -7.22
CA LEU A 95 8.38 10.47 -7.01
C LEU A 95 9.02 11.08 -8.25
N LYS A 96 9.49 10.24 -9.18
CA LYS A 96 10.14 10.70 -10.41
C LYS A 96 9.27 11.66 -11.23
N PRO A 97 7.98 11.39 -11.50
CA PRO A 97 7.11 12.33 -12.22
C PRO A 97 6.93 13.67 -11.50
N PHE A 98 6.86 13.69 -10.17
CA PHE A 98 6.84 14.97 -9.42
C PHE A 98 8.12 15.78 -9.63
N LYS A 99 9.28 15.11 -9.58
CA LYS A 99 10.56 15.76 -9.84
C LYS A 99 10.60 16.36 -11.26
N GLU A 100 10.13 15.63 -12.27
CA GLU A 100 10.05 16.08 -13.66
C GLU A 100 9.12 17.30 -13.83
N LEU A 101 8.07 17.41 -12.99
CA LEU A 101 7.18 18.58 -12.90
C LEU A 101 7.78 19.73 -12.04
N GLY A 102 9.04 19.64 -11.62
CA GLY A 102 9.74 20.69 -10.90
C GLY A 102 9.50 20.73 -9.39
N PHE A 103 8.91 19.68 -8.79
CA PHE A 103 8.77 19.59 -7.34
C PHE A 103 10.12 19.35 -6.68
N LYS A 104 10.51 20.27 -5.77
CA LYS A 104 11.81 20.22 -5.06
C LYS A 104 11.72 19.53 -3.70
N ASN A 105 10.55 19.59 -3.05
CA ASN A 105 10.32 19.04 -1.72
C ASN A 105 9.68 17.66 -1.85
N ILE A 106 10.45 16.65 -2.24
CA ILE A 106 10.02 15.25 -2.33
C ILE A 106 10.93 14.37 -1.49
N LEU A 107 10.37 13.36 -0.83
CA LEU A 107 11.10 12.42 0.02
C LEU A 107 10.54 11.01 -0.13
N GLY A 108 11.39 10.05 -0.46
CA GLY A 108 11.10 8.63 -0.36
C GLY A 108 11.48 8.07 1.00
N ILE A 109 10.73 7.08 1.48
CA ILE A 109 11.08 6.25 2.65
C ILE A 109 11.06 4.81 2.17
N GLU A 110 12.22 4.14 2.20
CA GLU A 110 12.40 2.81 1.61
C GLU A 110 13.29 1.93 2.50
N PRO A 111 12.80 0.78 3.01
CA PRO A 111 13.58 -0.09 3.86
C PRO A 111 14.68 -0.86 3.08
N ALA A 112 14.46 -1.19 1.81
CA ALA A 112 15.42 -1.92 1.00
C ALA A 112 16.64 -1.06 0.66
N LYS A 113 17.80 -1.45 1.19
CA LYS A 113 19.05 -0.69 1.04
C LYS A 113 19.48 -0.52 -0.42
N ASN A 114 19.32 -1.57 -1.23
CA ASN A 114 19.65 -1.53 -2.66
C ASN A 114 18.77 -0.53 -3.43
N LEU A 115 17.46 -0.51 -3.15
CA LEU A 115 16.51 0.36 -3.82
C LEU A 115 16.65 1.82 -3.37
N ALA A 116 16.78 2.07 -2.07
CA ALA A 116 17.05 3.41 -1.55
C ALA A 116 18.36 4.00 -2.13
N LYS A 117 19.41 3.18 -2.29
CA LYS A 117 20.66 3.59 -2.96
C LYS A 117 20.42 3.95 -4.42
N LEU A 118 19.61 3.15 -5.14
CA LEU A 118 19.26 3.40 -6.55
C LEU A 118 18.47 4.71 -6.70
N ALA A 119 17.44 4.93 -5.87
CA ALA A 119 16.66 6.17 -5.85
C ALA A 119 17.55 7.41 -5.61
N ASN A 120 18.44 7.34 -4.62
CA ASN A 120 19.38 8.43 -4.34
C ASN A 120 20.37 8.68 -5.49
N LYS A 121 20.87 7.62 -6.16
CA LYS A 121 21.69 7.74 -7.38
C LYS A 121 20.94 8.49 -8.49
N ASN A 122 19.64 8.27 -8.61
CA ASN A 122 18.73 8.95 -9.54
C ASN A 122 18.30 10.35 -9.03
N LYS A 123 18.97 10.86 -7.99
CA LYS A 123 18.70 12.17 -7.39
C LYS A 123 17.27 12.31 -6.85
N ILE A 124 16.67 11.23 -6.39
CA ILE A 124 15.41 11.20 -5.64
C ILE A 124 15.78 10.95 -4.18
N LYS A 125 15.71 12.01 -3.35
CA LYS A 125 16.06 11.93 -1.94
C LYS A 125 15.25 10.84 -1.27
N THR A 126 15.92 9.80 -0.76
CA THR A 126 15.26 8.63 -0.13
C THR A 126 15.96 8.31 1.18
N PHE A 127 15.17 8.21 2.23
CA PHE A 127 15.60 7.81 3.57
C PHE A 127 15.50 6.29 3.68
N ASN A 128 16.63 5.60 3.86
CA ASN A 128 16.67 4.16 3.96
C ASN A 128 16.22 3.71 5.35
N SER A 129 14.95 3.38 5.49
CA SER A 129 14.35 2.98 6.76
C SER A 129 12.96 2.38 6.57
N PHE A 130 12.55 1.52 7.51
CA PHE A 130 11.12 1.30 7.79
C PHE A 130 10.48 2.57 8.37
N LEU A 131 9.17 2.72 8.21
CA LEU A 131 8.42 3.81 8.81
C LEU A 131 8.00 3.41 10.23
N ASP A 132 8.60 4.04 11.23
CA ASP A 132 8.27 3.87 12.65
C ASP A 132 8.36 5.20 13.44
N LYS A 133 7.82 5.23 14.65
CA LYS A 133 7.78 6.42 15.51
C LYS A 133 9.16 6.97 15.88
N LYS A 134 10.18 6.13 15.97
CA LYS A 134 11.55 6.56 16.25
C LYS A 134 12.15 7.31 15.07
N ARG A 135 11.92 6.79 13.88
CA ARG A 135 12.58 7.29 12.66
C ARG A 135 11.89 8.51 12.07
N ILE A 136 10.56 8.63 12.21
CA ILE A 136 9.84 9.83 11.72
C ILE A 136 10.28 11.12 12.43
N LYS A 137 10.88 11.05 13.64
CA LYS A 137 11.44 12.21 14.34
C LYS A 137 12.52 12.94 13.52
N LYS A 138 13.16 12.24 12.58
CA LYS A 138 14.19 12.77 11.66
C LYS A 138 13.61 13.31 10.36
N ILE A 139 12.30 13.18 10.16
CA ILE A 139 11.61 13.56 8.92
C ILE A 139 10.84 14.85 9.16
N LYS A 140 10.95 15.78 8.21
CA LYS A 140 10.18 17.03 8.25
C LYS A 140 8.68 16.68 8.21
N LYS A 141 7.91 17.24 9.14
CA LYS A 141 6.44 17.14 9.18
C LYS A 141 5.78 18.11 8.20
N ASN A 142 4.46 18.07 8.16
CA ASN A 142 3.59 18.90 7.34
C ASN A 142 3.65 18.59 5.83
N ALA A 143 3.63 17.29 5.48
CA ALA A 143 3.49 16.86 4.11
C ALA A 143 2.10 17.23 3.56
N ASP A 144 2.05 17.79 2.36
CA ASP A 144 0.81 18.09 1.63
C ASP A 144 0.23 16.82 0.99
N LEU A 145 1.11 15.89 0.62
CA LEU A 145 0.73 14.60 0.06
C LEU A 145 1.62 13.50 0.65
N ILE A 146 0.99 12.43 1.10
CA ILE A 146 1.68 11.18 1.45
C ILE A 146 1.12 10.08 0.56
N LEU A 147 2.00 9.38 -0.14
CA LEU A 147 1.70 8.21 -0.95
C LEU A 147 2.09 6.95 -0.19
N ALA A 148 1.30 5.89 -0.35
CA ALA A 148 1.60 4.54 0.11
C ALA A 148 1.03 3.55 -0.92
N SER A 149 1.76 3.36 -2.03
CA SER A 149 1.30 2.55 -3.16
C SER A 149 1.86 1.14 -3.06
N ASN A 150 0.97 0.14 -2.91
CA ASN A 150 1.31 -1.28 -2.76
C ASN A 150 2.31 -1.56 -1.63
N VAL A 151 2.20 -0.82 -0.53
CA VAL A 151 3.04 -0.99 0.67
C VAL A 151 2.20 -1.19 1.93
N PHE A 152 0.97 -0.65 1.97
CA PHE A 152 0.12 -0.73 3.16
C PHE A 152 -0.30 -2.17 3.48
N ALA A 153 -0.40 -3.05 2.48
CA ALA A 153 -0.64 -4.48 2.66
C ALA A 153 0.58 -5.23 3.23
N HIS A 154 1.78 -4.66 3.10
CA HIS A 154 3.06 -5.27 3.47
C HIS A 154 3.55 -4.90 4.88
N SER A 155 2.73 -4.24 5.68
CA SER A 155 3.09 -3.87 7.06
C SER A 155 2.53 -4.86 8.07
N ASP A 156 3.38 -5.38 8.94
CA ASP A 156 3.02 -6.13 10.15
C ASP A 156 2.61 -5.21 11.31
N SER A 157 2.97 -3.91 11.20
CA SER A 157 2.76 -2.87 12.22
C SER A 157 1.85 -1.75 11.70
N LEU A 158 0.69 -2.12 11.12
CA LEU A 158 -0.24 -1.22 10.44
C LEU A 158 -0.66 0.00 11.26
N LYS A 159 -0.92 -0.20 12.56
CA LYS A 159 -1.32 0.88 13.45
C LYS A 159 -0.23 1.94 13.57
N GLU A 160 1.01 1.52 13.83
CA GLU A 160 2.15 2.43 13.90
C GLU A 160 2.41 3.12 12.57
N MET A 161 2.32 2.39 11.46
CA MET A 161 2.47 2.95 10.12
C MET A 161 1.42 4.04 9.85
N ALA A 162 0.15 3.80 10.16
CA ALA A 162 -0.92 4.78 10.01
C ALA A 162 -0.70 6.00 10.91
N GLU A 163 -0.36 5.81 12.19
CA GLU A 163 -0.04 6.89 13.13
C GLU A 163 1.13 7.76 12.60
N CYS A 164 2.18 7.13 12.07
CA CYS A 164 3.32 7.83 11.50
C CYS A 164 2.94 8.65 10.26
N MET A 165 2.16 8.08 9.34
CA MET A 165 1.67 8.83 8.18
C MET A 165 0.81 10.03 8.60
N ILE A 166 -0.08 9.83 9.59
CA ILE A 166 -0.94 10.89 10.11
C ILE A 166 -0.09 11.98 10.80
N GLU A 167 0.93 11.61 11.57
CA GLU A 167 1.81 12.57 12.23
C GLU A 167 2.61 13.42 11.22
N LEU A 168 3.08 12.82 10.12
CA LEU A 168 3.80 13.50 9.05
C LEU A 168 2.91 14.42 8.22
N LEU A 169 1.60 14.15 8.16
CA LEU A 169 0.65 14.86 7.31
C LEU A 169 0.36 16.27 7.84
N SER A 170 0.29 17.26 6.96
CA SER A 170 -0.19 18.61 7.28
C SER A 170 -1.70 18.61 7.58
N LYS A 171 -2.20 19.70 8.19
CA LYS A 171 -3.62 19.86 8.51
C LYS A 171 -4.54 19.69 7.30
N ASN A 172 -4.13 20.19 6.14
CA ASN A 172 -4.88 20.15 4.89
C ASN A 172 -4.36 19.09 3.91
N GLY A 173 -3.35 18.33 4.30
CA GLY A 173 -2.74 17.30 3.48
C GLY A 173 -3.67 16.15 3.16
N THR A 174 -3.25 15.34 2.18
CA THR A 174 -3.97 14.14 1.77
C THR A 174 -3.04 12.94 1.87
N ILE A 175 -3.52 11.83 2.43
CA ILE A 175 -2.87 10.52 2.30
C ILE A 175 -3.58 9.79 1.15
N ILE A 176 -2.81 9.18 0.26
CA ILE A 176 -3.32 8.31 -0.80
C ILE A 176 -2.70 6.94 -0.62
N ILE A 177 -3.55 5.94 -0.46
CA ILE A 177 -3.15 4.54 -0.32
C ILE A 177 -3.66 3.78 -1.54
N GLU A 178 -2.77 3.07 -2.23
CA GLU A 178 -3.13 2.08 -3.25
C GLU A 178 -2.88 0.69 -2.70
N VAL A 179 -3.89 -0.16 -2.80
CA VAL A 179 -3.80 -1.56 -2.38
C VAL A 179 -4.53 -2.44 -3.35
N GLN A 180 -4.05 -3.67 -3.50
CA GLN A 180 -4.76 -4.70 -4.22
C GLN A 180 -6.16 -4.90 -3.63
N TYR A 181 -7.15 -5.08 -4.51
CA TYR A 181 -8.55 -5.10 -4.11
C TYR A 181 -9.03 -6.53 -3.81
N LEU A 182 -9.28 -6.82 -2.54
CA LEU A 182 -9.71 -8.12 -2.07
C LEU A 182 -10.93 -8.67 -2.84
N MET A 183 -11.92 -7.82 -3.15
CA MET A 183 -13.11 -8.26 -3.88
C MET A 183 -12.76 -8.82 -5.26
N ASN A 184 -11.77 -8.25 -5.97
CA ASN A 184 -11.30 -8.80 -7.24
C ASN A 184 -10.60 -10.14 -7.04
N THR A 185 -9.73 -10.25 -6.03
CA THR A 185 -9.07 -11.52 -5.68
C THR A 185 -10.09 -12.65 -5.46
N LEU A 186 -11.16 -12.36 -4.69
CA LEU A 186 -12.20 -13.34 -4.42
C LEU A 186 -13.06 -13.68 -5.66
N LYS A 187 -13.37 -12.66 -6.50
CA LYS A 187 -14.21 -12.81 -7.68
C LYS A 187 -13.48 -13.52 -8.82
N ASP A 188 -12.25 -13.12 -9.08
CA ASP A 188 -11.49 -13.55 -10.23
C ASP A 188 -10.58 -14.77 -9.91
N LEU A 189 -10.67 -15.27 -8.66
CA LEU A 189 -9.92 -16.43 -8.13
C LEU A 189 -8.39 -16.27 -8.28
N THR A 190 -7.88 -15.05 -8.17
CA THR A 190 -6.45 -14.76 -8.25
C THR A 190 -5.74 -15.06 -6.93
N PHE A 191 -5.80 -16.35 -6.50
CA PHE A 191 -5.25 -16.81 -5.23
C PHE A 191 -3.72 -16.79 -5.18
N ASP A 192 -3.05 -16.72 -6.32
CA ASP A 192 -1.61 -16.50 -6.47
C ASP A 192 -1.13 -15.17 -5.87
N ASN A 193 -2.07 -14.23 -5.64
CA ASN A 193 -1.82 -13.02 -4.88
C ASN A 193 -1.73 -13.27 -3.36
N ILE A 194 -2.00 -14.49 -2.88
CA ILE A 194 -1.84 -14.86 -1.48
C ILE A 194 -0.43 -15.41 -1.30
N TYR A 195 0.44 -14.57 -0.73
CA TYR A 195 1.82 -14.90 -0.41
C TYR A 195 2.35 -14.03 0.75
N HIS A 196 3.47 -14.40 1.35
CA HIS A 196 3.92 -13.89 2.64
C HIS A 196 4.21 -12.39 2.71
N GLU A 197 4.46 -11.73 1.58
CA GLU A 197 4.66 -10.29 1.56
C GLU A 197 3.36 -9.50 1.76
N HIS A 198 2.19 -10.10 1.44
CA HIS A 198 0.89 -9.51 1.64
C HIS A 198 0.31 -9.95 2.98
N TYR A 199 0.65 -9.29 4.08
CA TYR A 199 0.07 -9.60 5.38
C TYR A 199 -1.44 -9.33 5.46
N ASN A 200 -1.93 -8.39 4.66
CA ASN A 200 -3.31 -7.91 4.69
C ASN A 200 -3.92 -7.79 3.30
N TYR A 201 -5.19 -8.16 3.18
CA TYR A 201 -5.98 -8.12 1.95
C TYR A 201 -7.16 -7.18 2.15
N TRP A 202 -7.16 -6.08 1.43
CA TRP A 202 -8.02 -4.95 1.72
C TRP A 202 -9.26 -4.86 0.84
N SER A 203 -10.41 -4.63 1.47
CA SER A 203 -11.60 -4.05 0.86
C SER A 203 -11.76 -2.59 1.32
N LEU A 204 -12.62 -1.81 0.68
CA LEU A 204 -12.94 -0.47 1.17
C LEU A 204 -13.64 -0.55 2.53
N THR A 205 -14.46 -1.56 2.76
CA THR A 205 -15.11 -1.84 4.05
C THR A 205 -14.07 -2.03 5.15
N SER A 206 -13.07 -2.89 4.95
CA SER A 206 -12.04 -3.15 5.96
C SER A 206 -11.13 -1.94 6.19
N LEU A 207 -10.72 -1.22 5.12
CA LEU A 207 -9.99 0.04 5.25
C LEU A 207 -10.77 1.09 6.04
N THR A 208 -12.06 1.25 5.75
CA THR A 208 -12.93 2.19 6.48
C THR A 208 -13.01 1.83 7.96
N ASN A 209 -13.17 0.55 8.28
CA ASN A 209 -13.20 0.07 9.68
C ASN A 209 -11.85 0.28 10.36
N PHE A 210 -10.74 0.00 9.68
CA PHE A 210 -9.39 0.24 10.21
C PHE A 210 -9.17 1.72 10.56
N PHE A 211 -9.53 2.63 9.65
CA PHE A 211 -9.28 4.05 9.84
C PHE A 211 -10.26 4.75 10.80
N LYS A 212 -11.36 4.10 11.25
CA LYS A 212 -12.27 4.65 12.28
C LYS A 212 -11.58 4.95 13.61
N GLN A 213 -10.50 4.25 13.96
CA GLN A 213 -9.75 4.49 15.20
C GLN A 213 -8.84 5.72 15.16
N PHE A 214 -8.71 6.35 13.98
CA PHE A 214 -7.87 7.53 13.77
C PHE A 214 -8.71 8.74 13.39
N LYS A 215 -8.18 9.94 13.67
CA LYS A 215 -8.82 11.22 13.29
C LYS A 215 -8.63 11.54 11.80
N VAL A 216 -8.94 10.57 10.93
CA VAL A 216 -8.89 10.71 9.46
C VAL A 216 -10.11 10.04 8.83
N LYS A 217 -10.54 10.53 7.68
CA LYS A 217 -11.64 9.94 6.91
C LYS A 217 -11.23 9.64 5.48
N ILE A 218 -11.63 8.47 4.99
CA ILE A 218 -11.64 8.15 3.56
C ILE A 218 -12.78 8.94 2.93
N PHE A 219 -12.45 9.87 2.04
CA PHE A 219 -13.43 10.74 1.40
C PHE A 219 -13.64 10.44 -0.08
N LYS A 220 -12.69 9.77 -0.74
CA LYS A 220 -12.74 9.40 -2.15
C LYS A 220 -12.09 8.03 -2.35
N VAL A 221 -12.59 7.26 -3.32
CA VAL A 221 -11.99 6.01 -3.76
C VAL A 221 -12.05 5.90 -5.29
N GLU A 222 -11.07 5.23 -5.88
CA GLU A 222 -10.99 4.92 -7.29
C GLU A 222 -10.62 3.45 -7.48
N LYS A 223 -11.24 2.76 -8.43
CA LYS A 223 -10.76 1.47 -8.93
C LYS A 223 -9.67 1.73 -9.97
N ILE A 224 -8.59 0.98 -9.90
CA ILE A 224 -7.45 1.08 -10.82
C ILE A 224 -7.05 -0.30 -11.32
N ASN A 225 -6.57 -0.38 -12.57
CA ASN A 225 -6.31 -1.65 -13.26
C ASN A 225 -4.85 -2.13 -13.07
N THR A 226 -4.22 -1.82 -11.92
CA THR A 226 -2.88 -2.33 -11.59
C THR A 226 -2.99 -3.60 -10.76
N HIS A 227 -2.02 -4.52 -10.89
CA HIS A 227 -1.92 -5.74 -10.08
C HIS A 227 -3.21 -6.59 -10.01
N GLY A 228 -3.87 -6.83 -11.15
CA GLY A 228 -5.12 -7.60 -11.18
C GLY A 228 -6.34 -6.85 -10.66
N GLY A 229 -6.22 -5.54 -10.47
CA GLY A 229 -7.23 -4.65 -9.92
C GLY A 229 -6.93 -4.23 -8.49
N SER A 230 -6.87 -2.92 -8.31
CA SER A 230 -6.56 -2.27 -7.03
C SER A 230 -7.58 -1.18 -6.72
N ILE A 231 -7.59 -0.73 -5.48
CA ILE A 231 -8.30 0.49 -5.09
C ILE A 231 -7.31 1.53 -4.59
N ARG A 232 -7.60 2.78 -4.94
CA ARG A 232 -6.89 3.97 -4.46
C ARG A 232 -7.82 4.75 -3.56
N VAL A 233 -7.48 4.87 -2.28
CA VAL A 233 -8.26 5.60 -1.30
C VAL A 233 -7.57 6.89 -0.90
N TYR A 234 -8.36 7.94 -0.70
CA TYR A 234 -7.92 9.28 -0.34
C TYR A 234 -8.41 9.62 1.06
N LEU A 235 -7.48 9.99 1.95
CA LEU A 235 -7.78 10.28 3.36
C LEU A 235 -7.36 11.70 3.73
N LYS A 236 -8.11 12.32 4.62
CA LYS A 236 -7.78 13.62 5.24
C LYS A 236 -8.06 13.64 6.73
N LYS A 237 -7.33 14.52 7.46
CA LYS A 237 -7.57 14.81 8.89
C LYS A 237 -8.88 15.58 9.14
N ASN A 238 -9.51 16.11 8.10
CA ASN A 238 -10.72 16.90 8.23
C ASN A 238 -11.95 16.01 8.42
N GLU A 239 -12.45 15.92 9.66
CA GLU A 239 -13.63 15.11 9.99
C GLU A 239 -14.93 15.62 9.34
N LYS A 240 -14.98 16.90 8.93
CA LYS A 240 -16.12 17.53 8.25
C LYS A 240 -16.06 17.38 6.73
N ILE A 241 -15.03 16.69 6.18
CA ILE A 241 -14.91 16.51 4.75
C ILE A 241 -16.12 15.76 4.19
N LYS A 242 -16.67 16.26 3.08
CA LYS A 242 -17.76 15.57 2.37
C LYS A 242 -17.24 14.28 1.74
N ILE A 243 -17.88 13.17 2.08
CA ILE A 243 -17.60 11.88 1.48
C ILE A 243 -18.19 11.84 0.08
N GLU A 244 -17.37 11.57 -0.93
CA GLU A 244 -17.78 11.48 -2.33
C GLU A 244 -18.70 10.27 -2.59
N LYS A 245 -19.44 10.35 -3.69
CA LYS A 245 -20.35 9.29 -4.14
C LYS A 245 -19.64 7.98 -4.37
N SER A 246 -18.41 8.03 -4.90
CA SER A 246 -17.54 6.86 -5.14
C SER A 246 -17.39 5.94 -3.92
N VAL A 247 -17.21 6.50 -2.72
CA VAL A 247 -17.09 5.72 -1.49
C VAL A 247 -18.40 4.99 -1.15
N LYS A 248 -19.52 5.69 -1.26
CA LYS A 248 -20.84 5.11 -0.94
C LYS A 248 -21.22 4.02 -1.93
N GLU A 249 -20.93 4.22 -3.21
CA GLU A 249 -21.22 3.26 -4.28
C GLU A 249 -20.38 1.99 -4.12
N LEU A 250 -19.07 2.13 -3.87
CA LEU A 250 -18.20 0.97 -3.72
C LEU A 250 -18.54 0.17 -2.45
N ILE A 251 -18.91 0.81 -1.32
CA ILE A 251 -19.39 0.10 -0.13
C ILE A 251 -20.65 -0.70 -0.43
N LYS A 252 -21.62 -0.14 -1.18
CA LYS A 252 -22.83 -0.86 -1.59
C LYS A 252 -22.51 -2.05 -2.50
N GLU A 253 -21.55 -1.90 -3.41
CA GLU A 253 -21.08 -2.97 -4.29
C GLU A 253 -20.46 -4.12 -3.47
N GLU A 254 -19.60 -3.80 -2.51
CA GLU A 254 -19.01 -4.77 -1.58
C GLU A 254 -20.07 -5.49 -0.72
N GLU A 255 -21.08 -4.76 -0.23
CA GLU A 255 -22.20 -5.35 0.51
C GLU A 255 -23.01 -6.32 -0.35
N LYS A 256 -23.32 -5.94 -1.59
CA LYS A 256 -24.02 -6.80 -2.55
C LYS A 256 -23.21 -8.06 -2.88
N PHE A 257 -21.89 -7.93 -3.03
CA PHE A 257 -20.99 -9.06 -3.25
C PHE A 257 -20.92 -10.00 -2.03
N GLY A 258 -21.16 -9.49 -0.84
CA GLY A 258 -21.11 -10.25 0.41
C GLY A 258 -19.74 -10.22 1.10
N ILE A 259 -18.99 -9.13 0.96
CA ILE A 259 -17.64 -8.97 1.57
C ILE A 259 -17.66 -9.11 3.10
N LYS A 260 -18.80 -8.91 3.75
CA LYS A 260 -18.99 -9.07 5.20
C LYS A 260 -19.47 -10.49 5.60
N LYS A 261 -19.69 -11.39 4.62
CA LYS A 261 -20.24 -12.73 4.87
C LYS A 261 -19.11 -13.76 4.87
N PHE A 262 -18.94 -14.49 5.95
CA PHE A 262 -17.94 -15.57 6.04
C PHE A 262 -18.09 -16.61 4.92
N LYS A 263 -19.33 -16.91 4.51
CA LYS A 263 -19.62 -17.82 3.40
C LYS A 263 -18.90 -17.43 2.10
N THR A 264 -18.76 -16.14 1.78
CA THR A 264 -18.03 -15.67 0.59
C THR A 264 -16.58 -16.18 0.56
N TYR A 265 -15.93 -16.19 1.72
CA TYR A 265 -14.55 -16.67 1.88
C TYR A 265 -14.45 -18.19 1.87
N GLN A 266 -15.43 -18.87 2.46
CA GLN A 266 -15.51 -20.34 2.39
C GLN A 266 -15.70 -20.81 0.95
N ASP A 267 -16.61 -20.15 0.20
CA ASP A 267 -16.88 -20.49 -1.21
C ASP A 267 -15.65 -20.20 -2.09
N PHE A 268 -14.90 -19.13 -1.81
CA PHE A 268 -13.60 -18.88 -2.44
C PHE A 268 -12.61 -20.02 -2.16
N GLY A 269 -12.43 -20.40 -0.89
CA GLY A 269 -11.54 -21.50 -0.52
C GLY A 269 -11.88 -22.81 -1.24
N LYS A 270 -13.18 -23.16 -1.34
CA LYS A 270 -13.64 -24.37 -2.07
C LYS A 270 -13.38 -24.34 -3.58
N LYS A 271 -13.31 -23.15 -4.18
CA LYS A 271 -13.03 -22.99 -5.61
C LYS A 271 -11.53 -23.00 -5.95
N VAL A 272 -10.69 -22.71 -4.97
CA VAL A 272 -9.24 -22.77 -5.10
C VAL A 272 -8.71 -24.19 -5.02
N TYR A 273 -9.41 -25.09 -4.31
CA TYR A 273 -9.14 -26.51 -4.23
C TYR A 273 -9.99 -27.30 -5.23
#